data_2fb6935ca809256638b1584dded44e77
#
_entry.id   2fb6935ca809256638b1584dded44e77
#
_cell.length_a   1.000
_cell.length_b   1.000
_cell.length_c   1.000
_cell.angle_alpha   90.00
_cell.angle_beta   90.00
_cell.angle_gamma   90.00
#
_symmetry.space_group_name_H-M   'P 1'
#
loop_
_entity.id
_entity.type
_entity.pdbx_description
1 polymer ?
#
loop_
_entity_poly.entity_id
_entity_poly.type
_entity_poly.pdbx_seq_one_letter_code
_entity_poly.pdbx_strand_id
1 'polypeptide(L)'
;MSLAARVAARLGLPIGELEPLPGGHSGLTYTTKAGVHQYVVKAVPPGQKPVGRNDILRQARILRALAGSRVPVPGVIAVDEQAPAWFAMEFAEGEAIEPVLDAHTLAPELAGSRMLEAARVLRNLHEVAPPPEAPIGAAGELERWTRTMHAVPAELRPGAEDLLKRLADVPGDLPPVLVHGDFRLGNVLFAGDRASAVVDWEIWSVGDPRVDLGWFLLFADHRNFPALGTPVPGLPTESELLHAYQGKHAVPEMRWFRALSRMKMAAIMGHNLRRHREGKHHDPDQERLPPTIAAMIRTATDLLA
;
A
#
# COMPACT_ATOMS: atom_id res chain seq x y z
N MET A 1 -9.35 -6.34 -31.45
CA MET A 1 -9.01 -7.61 -30.77
C MET A 1 -9.34 -7.45 -29.29
N SER A 2 -10.02 -8.42 -28.67
CA SER A 2 -10.37 -8.38 -27.22
C SER A 2 -9.11 -8.44 -26.35
N LEU A 3 -9.21 -8.01 -25.08
CA LEU A 3 -8.10 -8.13 -24.11
C LEU A 3 -7.63 -9.60 -24.01
N ALA A 4 -8.57 -10.54 -23.86
CA ALA A 4 -8.24 -11.98 -23.78
C ALA A 4 -7.45 -12.47 -25.01
N ALA A 5 -7.86 -12.09 -26.22
CA ALA A 5 -7.14 -12.46 -27.43
C ALA A 5 -5.72 -11.87 -27.50
N ARG A 6 -5.54 -10.65 -27.00
CA ARG A 6 -4.20 -10.01 -26.93
C ARG A 6 -3.31 -10.69 -25.89
N VAL A 7 -3.88 -11.04 -24.74
CA VAL A 7 -3.16 -11.77 -23.68
C VAL A 7 -2.73 -13.16 -24.20
N ALA A 8 -3.64 -13.91 -24.81
CA ALA A 8 -3.33 -15.21 -25.39
C ALA A 8 -2.22 -15.14 -26.45
N ALA A 9 -2.32 -14.18 -27.37
CA ALA A 9 -1.30 -13.97 -28.40
C ALA A 9 0.07 -13.61 -27.82
N ARG A 10 0.11 -12.81 -26.73
CA ARG A 10 1.36 -12.38 -26.12
C ARG A 10 1.99 -13.47 -25.26
N LEU A 11 1.19 -14.32 -24.62
CA LEU A 11 1.66 -15.49 -23.86
C LEU A 11 2.07 -16.66 -24.80
N GLY A 12 1.62 -16.65 -26.06
CA GLY A 12 1.83 -17.75 -27.02
C GLY A 12 1.05 -19.01 -26.65
N LEU A 13 0.03 -18.90 -25.82
CA LEU A 13 -0.77 -20.01 -25.30
C LEU A 13 -2.26 -19.63 -25.28
N PRO A 14 -3.18 -20.59 -25.50
CA PRO A 14 -4.59 -20.37 -25.23
C PRO A 14 -4.77 -20.10 -23.74
N ILE A 15 -5.57 -19.09 -23.42
CA ILE A 15 -5.95 -18.76 -22.03
C ILE A 15 -7.42 -19.11 -21.79
N GLY A 16 -7.75 -19.35 -20.53
CA GLY A 16 -9.12 -19.41 -20.05
C GLY A 16 -9.80 -18.04 -20.08
N GLU A 17 -10.98 -17.96 -19.48
CA GLU A 17 -11.69 -16.70 -19.30
C GLU A 17 -10.87 -15.74 -18.41
N LEU A 18 -11.01 -14.44 -18.66
CA LEU A 18 -10.50 -13.38 -17.77
C LEU A 18 -11.53 -13.16 -16.66
N GLU A 19 -11.30 -13.76 -15.52
CA GLU A 19 -12.18 -13.65 -14.35
C GLU A 19 -11.77 -12.40 -13.53
N PRO A 20 -12.67 -11.45 -13.25
CA PRO A 20 -12.35 -10.30 -12.41
C PRO A 20 -11.85 -10.73 -11.03
N LEU A 21 -10.73 -10.18 -10.60
CA LEU A 21 -10.22 -10.39 -9.25
C LEU A 21 -10.77 -9.29 -8.34
N PRO A 22 -11.62 -9.60 -7.33
CA PRO A 22 -12.16 -8.61 -6.43
C PRO A 22 -11.07 -7.98 -5.57
N GLY A 23 -11.21 -6.69 -5.23
CA GLY A 23 -10.34 -5.97 -4.29
C GLY A 23 -9.31 -5.01 -4.93
N GLY A 24 -9.16 -4.96 -6.26
CA GLY A 24 -8.30 -3.98 -6.91
C GLY A 24 -9.01 -2.61 -7.04
N HIS A 25 -8.44 -1.56 -6.44
CA HIS A 25 -8.99 -0.20 -6.54
C HIS A 25 -8.46 0.60 -7.73
N SER A 26 -7.38 0.14 -8.37
CA SER A 26 -6.73 0.79 -9.50
C SER A 26 -6.72 -0.11 -10.73
N GLY A 27 -7.46 0.31 -11.76
CA GLY A 27 -7.52 -0.43 -13.02
C GLY A 27 -8.38 -1.69 -12.93
N LEU A 28 -8.33 -2.46 -14.02
CA LEU A 28 -9.02 -3.75 -14.12
C LEU A 28 -8.01 -4.85 -13.81
N THR A 29 -8.30 -5.66 -12.81
CA THR A 29 -7.47 -6.81 -12.43
C THR A 29 -8.25 -8.09 -12.69
N TYR A 30 -7.62 -9.03 -13.39
CA TYR A 30 -8.21 -10.32 -13.75
C TYR A 30 -7.27 -11.44 -13.37
N THR A 31 -7.82 -12.61 -13.14
CA THR A 31 -7.09 -13.88 -13.14
C THR A 31 -7.44 -14.69 -14.37
N THR A 32 -6.52 -15.51 -14.87
CA THR A 32 -6.74 -16.45 -15.95
C THR A 32 -5.80 -17.63 -15.84
N LYS A 33 -6.18 -18.75 -16.48
CA LYS A 33 -5.34 -19.95 -16.57
C LYS A 33 -4.84 -20.14 -18.00
N ALA A 34 -3.58 -20.56 -18.13
CA ALA A 34 -3.02 -21.01 -19.40
C ALA A 34 -2.26 -22.34 -19.14
N GLY A 35 -2.82 -23.46 -19.58
CA GLY A 35 -2.34 -24.77 -19.20
C GLY A 35 -2.46 -25.01 -17.70
N VAL A 36 -1.35 -25.35 -17.05
CA VAL A 36 -1.27 -25.59 -15.60
C VAL A 36 -0.95 -24.32 -14.80
N HIS A 37 -0.63 -23.22 -15.46
CA HIS A 37 -0.24 -21.97 -14.83
C HIS A 37 -1.42 -21.03 -14.68
N GLN A 38 -1.41 -20.27 -13.59
CA GLN A 38 -2.35 -19.18 -13.34
C GLN A 38 -1.62 -17.84 -13.41
N TYR A 39 -2.29 -16.83 -13.96
CA TYR A 39 -1.75 -15.48 -14.16
C TYR A 39 -2.71 -14.45 -13.65
N VAL A 40 -2.14 -13.30 -13.24
CA VAL A 40 -2.89 -12.07 -12.98
C VAL A 40 -2.64 -11.10 -14.11
N VAL A 41 -3.71 -10.52 -14.66
CA VAL A 41 -3.65 -9.52 -15.74
C VAL A 41 -4.18 -8.21 -15.19
N LYS A 42 -3.34 -7.18 -15.19
CA LYS A 42 -3.75 -5.79 -14.90
C LYS A 42 -3.87 -5.02 -16.20
N ALA A 43 -5.00 -4.32 -16.38
CA ALA A 43 -5.28 -3.55 -17.60
C ALA A 43 -5.82 -2.15 -17.28
N VAL A 44 -5.47 -1.18 -18.12
CA VAL A 44 -6.06 0.16 -18.06
C VAL A 44 -7.52 0.06 -18.49
N PRO A 45 -8.47 0.68 -17.75
CA PRO A 45 -9.86 0.72 -18.16
C PRO A 45 -10.00 1.33 -19.58
N PRO A 46 -10.94 0.82 -20.40
CA PRO A 46 -11.17 1.35 -21.74
C PRO A 46 -11.40 2.87 -21.73
N GLY A 47 -10.76 3.58 -22.66
CA GLY A 47 -10.86 5.03 -22.77
C GLY A 47 -10.04 5.85 -21.76
N GLN A 48 -9.35 5.20 -20.82
CA GLN A 48 -8.45 5.86 -19.87
C GLN A 48 -7.00 5.80 -20.34
N LYS A 49 -6.17 6.71 -19.83
CA LYS A 49 -4.72 6.73 -20.09
C LYS A 49 -3.98 6.05 -18.93
N PRO A 50 -2.80 5.43 -19.18
CA PRO A 50 -1.95 4.84 -18.13
C PRO A 50 -1.18 5.95 -17.39
N VAL A 51 -1.88 6.76 -16.59
CA VAL A 51 -1.31 7.85 -15.79
C VAL A 51 -1.80 7.80 -14.35
N GLY A 52 -1.00 8.28 -13.42
CA GLY A 52 -1.31 8.25 -11.99
C GLY A 52 -1.52 6.82 -11.48
N ARG A 53 -2.60 6.56 -10.77
CA ARG A 53 -2.94 5.23 -10.27
C ARG A 53 -3.19 4.18 -11.37
N ASN A 54 -3.58 4.62 -12.55
CA ASN A 54 -3.77 3.76 -13.71
C ASN A 54 -2.48 3.51 -14.51
N ASP A 55 -1.32 4.01 -14.04
CA ASP A 55 -0.02 3.72 -14.68
C ASP A 55 0.46 2.31 -14.32
N ILE A 56 -0.25 1.34 -14.87
CA ILE A 56 0.09 -0.08 -14.70
C ILE A 56 1.43 -0.45 -15.34
N LEU A 57 1.87 0.31 -16.36
CA LEU A 57 3.18 0.09 -16.98
C LEU A 57 4.31 0.45 -16.02
N ARG A 58 4.10 1.49 -15.19
CA ARG A 58 5.02 1.84 -14.12
C ARG A 58 5.08 0.75 -13.04
N GLN A 59 3.94 0.10 -12.72
CA GLN A 59 3.91 -1.07 -11.84
C GLN A 59 4.69 -2.25 -12.46
N ALA A 60 4.50 -2.55 -13.74
CA ALA A 60 5.25 -3.61 -14.42
C ALA A 60 6.77 -3.35 -14.43
N ARG A 61 7.20 -2.08 -14.61
CA ARG A 61 8.63 -1.70 -14.56
C ARG A 61 9.24 -1.98 -13.21
N ILE A 62 8.58 -1.59 -12.11
CA ILE A 62 9.15 -1.82 -10.78
C ILE A 62 9.17 -3.30 -10.40
N LEU A 63 8.15 -4.08 -10.74
CA LEU A 63 8.15 -5.53 -10.53
C LEU A 63 9.31 -6.21 -11.26
N ARG A 64 9.61 -5.79 -12.50
CA ARG A 64 10.78 -6.27 -13.25
C ARG A 64 12.10 -5.88 -12.61
N ALA A 65 12.20 -4.66 -12.09
CA ALA A 65 13.41 -4.19 -11.42
C ALA A 65 13.68 -4.95 -10.10
N LEU A 66 12.62 -5.41 -9.42
CA LEU A 66 12.72 -6.20 -8.19
C LEU A 66 12.94 -7.71 -8.44
N ALA A 67 12.79 -8.17 -9.68
CA ALA A 67 12.97 -9.59 -10.01
C ALA A 67 14.38 -10.07 -9.62
N GLY A 68 14.45 -11.17 -8.88
CA GLY A 68 15.73 -11.73 -8.38
C GLY A 68 16.32 -11.01 -7.16
N SER A 69 15.67 -9.97 -6.63
CA SER A 69 16.05 -9.36 -5.36
C SER A 69 15.60 -10.22 -4.16
N ARG A 70 15.91 -9.75 -2.94
CA ARG A 70 15.38 -10.38 -1.70
C ARG A 70 13.92 -10.03 -1.40
N VAL A 71 13.32 -9.15 -2.19
CA VAL A 71 11.90 -8.77 -2.05
C VAL A 71 11.07 -9.73 -2.88
N PRO A 72 10.18 -10.52 -2.29
CA PRO A 72 9.32 -11.40 -3.06
C PRO A 72 8.32 -10.56 -3.85
N VAL A 73 8.30 -10.74 -5.18
CA VAL A 73 7.36 -10.09 -6.09
C VAL A 73 6.92 -11.06 -7.18
N PRO A 74 5.70 -10.92 -7.72
CA PRO A 74 5.28 -11.73 -8.86
C PRO A 74 6.14 -11.44 -10.10
N GLY A 75 6.55 -12.49 -10.80
CA GLY A 75 7.27 -12.35 -12.08
C GLY A 75 6.38 -11.74 -13.16
N VAL A 76 6.87 -10.69 -13.85
CA VAL A 76 6.16 -10.10 -14.99
C VAL A 76 6.44 -10.91 -16.24
N ILE A 77 5.40 -11.54 -16.78
CA ILE A 77 5.49 -12.46 -17.93
C ILE A 77 5.36 -11.73 -19.27
N ALA A 78 4.40 -10.79 -19.34
CA ALA A 78 4.13 -10.06 -20.59
C ALA A 78 3.69 -8.62 -20.30
N VAL A 79 4.01 -7.72 -21.22
CA VAL A 79 3.56 -6.32 -21.20
C VAL A 79 3.11 -5.95 -22.60
N ASP A 80 2.03 -5.21 -22.71
CA ASP A 80 1.54 -4.64 -23.96
C ASP A 80 1.17 -3.16 -23.74
N GLU A 81 1.92 -2.28 -24.36
CA GLU A 81 1.77 -0.82 -24.24
C GLU A 81 0.68 -0.26 -25.14
N GLN A 82 0.16 -1.07 -26.08
CA GLN A 82 -0.93 -0.64 -26.96
C GLN A 82 -2.22 -0.44 -26.16
N ALA A 83 -2.97 0.59 -26.50
CA ALA A 83 -4.21 0.94 -25.79
C ALA A 83 -5.35 -0.07 -26.02
N PRO A 84 -6.06 -0.49 -24.97
CA PRO A 84 -5.73 -0.28 -23.57
C PRO A 84 -4.49 -1.08 -23.16
N ALA A 85 -3.52 -0.40 -22.52
CA ALA A 85 -2.31 -1.05 -22.05
C ALA A 85 -2.62 -2.09 -20.97
N TRP A 86 -1.80 -3.14 -20.91
CA TRP A 86 -1.92 -4.19 -19.90
C TRP A 86 -0.58 -4.89 -19.64
N PHE A 87 -0.49 -5.56 -18.51
CA PHE A 87 0.57 -6.53 -18.26
C PHE A 87 0.04 -7.78 -17.57
N ALA A 88 0.74 -8.89 -17.77
CA ALA A 88 0.49 -10.15 -17.08
C ALA A 88 1.66 -10.49 -16.16
N MET A 89 1.34 -11.03 -14.99
CA MET A 89 2.31 -11.51 -14.01
C MET A 89 1.89 -12.88 -13.49
N GLU A 90 2.81 -13.59 -12.88
CA GLU A 90 2.54 -14.84 -12.18
C GLU A 90 1.48 -14.64 -11.10
N PHE A 91 0.64 -15.65 -10.90
CA PHE A 91 -0.23 -15.70 -9.75
C PHE A 91 0.61 -16.12 -8.53
N ALA A 92 0.72 -15.25 -7.55
CA ALA A 92 1.38 -15.57 -6.30
C ALA A 92 0.40 -16.23 -5.34
N GLU A 93 0.73 -17.41 -4.84
CA GLU A 93 -0.05 -18.11 -3.82
C GLU A 93 0.15 -17.45 -2.45
N GLY A 94 -0.90 -17.49 -1.64
CA GLY A 94 -0.90 -16.94 -0.29
C GLY A 94 -2.13 -16.10 0.01
N GLU A 95 -2.18 -15.61 1.22
CA GLU A 95 -3.24 -14.72 1.70
C GLU A 95 -2.65 -13.42 2.22
N ALA A 96 -3.32 -12.31 1.92
CA ALA A 96 -3.00 -10.99 2.44
C ALA A 96 -4.08 -10.60 3.45
N ILE A 97 -3.74 -10.59 4.73
CA ILE A 97 -4.66 -10.29 5.83
C ILE A 97 -4.07 -9.14 6.63
N GLU A 98 -4.86 -8.10 6.89
CA GLU A 98 -4.50 -7.02 7.79
C GLU A 98 -5.05 -7.32 9.19
N PRO A 99 -4.24 -7.86 10.13
CA PRO A 99 -4.77 -8.46 11.35
C PRO A 99 -5.65 -7.52 12.18
N VAL A 100 -5.30 -6.24 12.24
CA VAL A 100 -6.05 -5.25 13.04
C VAL A 100 -7.37 -4.81 12.42
N LEU A 101 -7.56 -4.97 11.10
CA LEU A 101 -8.75 -4.53 10.38
C LEU A 101 -9.62 -5.69 9.91
N ASP A 102 -9.02 -6.85 9.65
CA ASP A 102 -9.73 -8.03 9.18
C ASP A 102 -10.20 -8.87 10.37
N ALA A 103 -11.49 -8.91 10.59
CA ALA A 103 -12.11 -9.65 11.70
C ALA A 103 -11.93 -11.18 11.61
N HIS A 104 -11.50 -11.69 10.46
CA HIS A 104 -11.21 -13.12 10.24
C HIS A 104 -9.73 -13.38 10.50
N THR A 105 -9.48 -13.76 11.63
CA THR A 105 -8.26 -13.67 12.37
C THR A 105 -7.30 -14.79 12.04
N LEU A 106 -6.11 -14.38 11.68
CA LEU A 106 -4.93 -15.22 11.86
C LEU A 106 -4.81 -15.66 13.31
N ALA A 107 -4.32 -16.88 13.52
CA ALA A 107 -3.87 -17.28 14.86
C ALA A 107 -2.87 -16.24 15.38
N PRO A 108 -2.92 -15.86 16.67
CA PRO A 108 -2.08 -14.79 17.23
C PRO A 108 -0.59 -14.97 16.93
N GLU A 109 -0.11 -16.22 17.01
CA GLU A 109 1.30 -16.56 16.74
C GLU A 109 1.67 -16.30 15.27
N LEU A 110 0.74 -16.57 14.37
CA LEU A 110 0.94 -16.36 12.95
C LEU A 110 0.88 -14.86 12.60
N ALA A 111 0.00 -14.10 13.23
CA ALA A 111 -0.07 -12.66 13.07
C ALA A 111 1.25 -11.98 13.50
N GLY A 112 1.79 -12.39 14.66
CA GLY A 112 3.07 -11.87 15.16
C GLY A 112 4.25 -12.21 14.25
N SER A 113 4.37 -13.47 13.81
CA SER A 113 5.46 -13.91 12.92
C SER A 113 5.40 -13.21 11.56
N ARG A 114 4.20 -13.03 10.96
CA ARG A 114 4.01 -12.30 9.70
C ARG A 114 4.37 -10.83 9.81
N MET A 115 4.05 -10.16 10.92
CA MET A 115 4.45 -8.77 11.15
C MET A 115 5.98 -8.63 11.22
N LEU A 116 6.67 -9.53 11.93
CA LEU A 116 8.13 -9.53 12.00
C LEU A 116 8.77 -9.84 10.64
N GLU A 117 8.20 -10.78 9.88
CA GLU A 117 8.67 -11.09 8.53
C GLU A 117 8.45 -9.91 7.57
N ALA A 118 7.28 -9.25 7.63
CA ALA A 118 7.03 -8.04 6.84
C ALA A 118 8.03 -6.91 7.15
N ALA A 119 8.41 -6.72 8.42
CA ALA A 119 9.44 -5.74 8.78
C ALA A 119 10.80 -6.06 8.12
N ARG A 120 11.18 -7.36 8.01
CA ARG A 120 12.40 -7.79 7.30
C ARG A 120 12.29 -7.61 5.79
N VAL A 121 11.12 -7.91 5.22
CA VAL A 121 10.84 -7.66 3.79
C VAL A 121 10.94 -6.18 3.47
N LEU A 122 10.39 -5.31 4.33
CA LEU A 122 10.50 -3.85 4.17
C LEU A 122 11.95 -3.38 4.23
N ARG A 123 12.77 -3.91 5.13
CA ARG A 123 14.21 -3.64 5.15
C ARG A 123 14.87 -4.06 3.84
N ASN A 124 14.59 -5.29 3.37
CA ASN A 124 15.16 -5.78 2.11
C ASN A 124 14.73 -4.90 0.93
N LEU A 125 13.51 -4.36 0.93
CA LEU A 125 13.04 -3.41 -0.07
C LEU A 125 13.88 -2.13 -0.07
N HIS A 126 14.13 -1.56 1.10
CA HIS A 126 14.90 -0.33 1.24
C HIS A 126 16.40 -0.52 1.00
N GLU A 127 16.90 -1.76 0.95
CA GLU A 127 18.27 -2.10 0.55
C GLU A 127 18.43 -2.25 -0.98
N VAL A 128 17.33 -2.33 -1.74
CA VAL A 128 17.38 -2.37 -3.20
C VAL A 128 17.80 -1.01 -3.75
N ALA A 129 18.71 -0.99 -4.72
CA ALA A 129 19.07 0.24 -5.42
C ALA A 129 17.80 0.86 -6.06
N PRO A 130 17.45 2.11 -5.72
CA PRO A 130 16.25 2.72 -6.25
C PRO A 130 16.38 2.95 -7.78
N PRO A 131 15.26 2.90 -8.53
CA PRO A 131 15.27 3.27 -9.93
C PRO A 131 15.63 4.76 -10.10
N PRO A 132 16.09 5.18 -11.31
CA PRO A 132 16.53 6.54 -11.57
C PRO A 132 15.34 7.51 -11.73
N GLU A 133 14.52 7.63 -10.69
CA GLU A 133 13.43 8.61 -10.58
C GLU A 133 13.81 9.70 -9.58
N ALA A 134 13.26 10.90 -9.78
CA ALA A 134 13.47 12.02 -8.85
C ALA A 134 12.87 11.67 -7.47
N PRO A 135 13.63 11.81 -6.39
CA PRO A 135 13.14 11.51 -5.06
C PRO A 135 11.99 12.43 -4.64
N ILE A 136 11.01 11.84 -3.97
CA ILE A 136 9.97 12.58 -3.23
C ILE A 136 10.41 12.59 -1.77
N GLY A 137 10.90 13.74 -1.28
CA GLY A 137 11.29 13.90 0.11
C GLY A 137 10.06 14.02 1.04
N ALA A 138 10.34 14.10 2.35
CA ALA A 138 9.30 14.25 3.37
C ALA A 138 8.37 15.46 3.13
N ALA A 139 8.92 16.59 2.66
CA ALA A 139 8.14 17.76 2.29
C ALA A 139 7.18 17.48 1.11
N GLY A 140 7.63 16.75 0.10
CA GLY A 140 6.79 16.39 -1.05
C GLY A 140 5.68 15.40 -0.67
N GLU A 141 5.95 14.44 0.22
CA GLU A 141 4.91 13.57 0.77
C GLU A 141 3.88 14.35 1.61
N LEU A 142 4.33 15.28 2.44
CA LEU A 142 3.43 16.18 3.17
C LEU A 142 2.52 16.96 2.21
N GLU A 143 3.10 17.59 1.19
CA GLU A 143 2.33 18.35 0.18
C GLU A 143 1.29 17.49 -0.53
N ARG A 144 1.69 16.29 -0.96
CA ARG A 144 0.81 15.31 -1.62
C ARG A 144 -0.42 15.01 -0.78
N TRP A 145 -0.23 14.67 0.49
CA TRP A 145 -1.33 14.26 1.37
C TRP A 145 -2.11 15.45 1.93
N THR A 146 -1.49 16.63 2.07
CA THR A 146 -2.17 17.88 2.38
C THR A 146 -3.22 18.21 1.32
N ARG A 147 -2.91 18.06 0.04
CA ARG A 147 -3.87 18.26 -1.05
C ARG A 147 -5.07 17.31 -0.93
N THR A 148 -4.82 16.05 -0.55
CA THR A 148 -5.90 15.08 -0.32
C THR A 148 -6.72 15.44 0.91
N MET A 149 -6.08 15.84 2.01
CA MET A 149 -6.75 16.28 3.23
C MET A 149 -7.65 17.52 2.99
N HIS A 150 -7.17 18.50 2.23
CA HIS A 150 -7.97 19.69 1.89
C HIS A 150 -9.18 19.35 0.99
N ALA A 151 -9.14 18.24 0.24
CA ALA A 151 -10.29 17.78 -0.53
C ALA A 151 -11.35 17.08 0.34
N VAL A 152 -11.06 16.78 1.61
CA VAL A 152 -12.03 16.25 2.57
C VAL A 152 -12.86 17.40 3.14
N PRO A 153 -14.20 17.29 3.23
CA PRO A 153 -15.06 18.29 3.87
C PRO A 153 -14.58 18.64 5.30
N ALA A 154 -14.66 19.93 5.68
CA ALA A 154 -14.09 20.43 6.93
C ALA A 154 -14.68 19.74 8.17
N GLU A 155 -15.97 19.39 8.13
CA GLU A 155 -16.69 18.70 9.19
C GLU A 155 -16.19 17.26 9.42
N LEU A 156 -15.52 16.65 8.42
CA LEU A 156 -14.95 15.31 8.49
C LEU A 156 -13.47 15.30 8.90
N ARG A 157 -12.84 16.47 9.03
CA ARG A 157 -11.42 16.60 9.38
C ARG A 157 -11.15 17.57 10.53
N PRO A 158 -11.84 17.41 11.70
CA PRO A 158 -11.69 18.32 12.82
C PRO A 158 -10.23 18.34 13.32
N GLY A 159 -9.65 19.56 13.46
CA GLY A 159 -8.27 19.73 13.93
C GLY A 159 -7.18 19.57 12.85
N ALA A 160 -7.53 19.25 11.60
CA ALA A 160 -6.55 19.03 10.54
C ALA A 160 -5.65 20.24 10.27
N GLU A 161 -6.15 21.48 10.38
CA GLU A 161 -5.37 22.69 10.15
C GLU A 161 -4.27 22.89 11.21
N ASP A 162 -4.53 22.53 12.48
CA ASP A 162 -3.51 22.56 13.53
C ASP A 162 -2.45 21.48 13.30
N LEU A 163 -2.88 20.27 12.96
CA LEU A 163 -1.99 19.18 12.60
C LEU A 163 -1.06 19.57 11.43
N LEU A 164 -1.62 20.13 10.35
CA LEU A 164 -0.84 20.56 9.18
C LEU A 164 0.19 21.63 9.51
N LYS A 165 -0.15 22.57 10.41
CA LYS A 165 0.81 23.56 10.91
C LYS A 165 1.98 22.92 11.66
N ARG A 166 1.73 21.90 12.48
CA ARG A 166 2.78 21.17 13.21
C ARG A 166 3.64 20.31 12.27
N LEU A 167 3.02 19.66 11.27
CA LEU A 167 3.74 18.92 10.26
C LEU A 167 4.62 19.77 9.35
N ALA A 168 4.40 21.10 9.30
CA ALA A 168 5.22 22.00 8.51
C ALA A 168 6.69 22.10 8.99
N ASP A 169 6.98 21.71 10.23
CA ASP A 169 8.36 21.49 10.71
C ASP A 169 8.87 20.13 10.20
N VAL A 170 9.24 20.12 8.92
CA VAL A 170 9.62 18.89 8.20
C VAL A 170 11.04 18.48 8.56
N PRO A 171 11.29 17.24 8.99
CA PRO A 171 12.65 16.76 9.28
C PRO A 171 13.48 16.64 8.01
N GLY A 172 14.80 16.64 8.16
CA GLY A 172 15.72 16.36 7.05
C GLY A 172 15.52 14.95 6.50
N ASP A 173 15.63 14.80 5.17
CA ASP A 173 15.50 13.52 4.49
C ASP A 173 16.71 12.62 4.78
N LEU A 174 16.44 11.31 4.90
CA LEU A 174 17.45 10.27 4.82
C LEU A 174 17.80 9.99 3.34
N PRO A 175 18.92 9.27 3.06
CA PRO A 175 19.23 8.84 1.71
C PRO A 175 18.03 8.13 1.07
N PRO A 176 17.65 8.52 -0.17
CA PRO A 176 16.45 8.02 -0.79
C PRO A 176 16.56 6.53 -1.14
N VAL A 177 15.49 5.81 -0.92
CA VAL A 177 15.33 4.38 -1.21
C VAL A 177 14.11 4.15 -2.12
N LEU A 178 13.88 2.91 -2.53
CA LEU A 178 12.62 2.52 -3.14
C LEU A 178 11.55 2.41 -2.05
N VAL A 179 10.53 3.26 -2.13
CA VAL A 179 9.37 3.32 -1.22
C VAL A 179 8.18 2.67 -1.89
N HIS A 180 7.50 1.74 -1.21
CA HIS A 180 6.26 1.13 -1.69
C HIS A 180 5.09 2.11 -1.67
N GLY A 181 5.03 2.93 -0.63
CA GLY A 181 3.99 3.93 -0.40
C GLY A 181 2.73 3.40 0.29
N ASP A 182 2.44 2.10 0.22
CA ASP A 182 1.32 1.44 0.93
C ASP A 182 1.76 0.08 1.52
N PHE A 183 2.95 0.05 2.14
CA PHE A 183 3.48 -1.19 2.71
C PHE A 183 2.76 -1.55 4.02
N ARG A 184 1.97 -2.61 3.98
CA ARG A 184 1.20 -3.17 5.10
C ARG A 184 0.89 -4.64 4.84
N LEU A 185 0.46 -5.40 5.87
CA LEU A 185 0.18 -6.84 5.71
C LEU A 185 -0.90 -7.13 4.66
N GLY A 186 -1.87 -6.26 4.50
CA GLY A 186 -2.88 -6.37 3.45
C GLY A 186 -2.33 -6.29 2.02
N ASN A 187 -1.05 -5.90 1.84
CA ASN A 187 -0.35 -5.86 0.56
C ASN A 187 0.85 -6.83 0.50
N VAL A 188 0.96 -7.73 1.46
CA VAL A 188 1.96 -8.81 1.46
C VAL A 188 1.23 -10.15 1.51
N LEU A 189 1.41 -10.96 0.48
CA LEU A 189 0.90 -12.33 0.47
C LEU A 189 1.79 -13.23 1.31
N PHE A 190 1.18 -14.10 2.09
CA PHE A 190 1.88 -15.06 2.94
C PHE A 190 1.45 -16.50 2.66
N ALA A 191 2.43 -17.37 2.48
CA ALA A 191 2.25 -18.82 2.53
C ALA A 191 2.76 -19.30 3.91
N GLY A 192 1.82 -19.60 4.81
CA GLY A 192 2.15 -19.81 6.23
C GLY A 192 2.64 -18.50 6.88
N ASP A 193 3.84 -18.48 7.42
CA ASP A 193 4.52 -17.31 8.02
C ASP A 193 5.52 -16.64 7.09
N ARG A 194 5.74 -17.18 5.88
CA ARG A 194 6.70 -16.69 4.90
C ARG A 194 6.01 -15.78 3.89
N ALA A 195 6.57 -14.61 3.67
CA ALA A 195 6.11 -13.71 2.60
C ALA A 195 6.38 -14.34 1.22
N SER A 196 5.34 -14.48 0.41
CA SER A 196 5.40 -15.03 -0.96
C SER A 196 5.40 -13.93 -2.02
N ALA A 197 4.71 -12.81 -1.79
CA ALA A 197 4.76 -11.66 -2.70
C ALA A 197 4.37 -10.35 -2.01
N VAL A 198 5.02 -9.26 -2.39
CA VAL A 198 4.57 -7.88 -2.15
C VAL A 198 3.81 -7.42 -3.39
N VAL A 199 2.59 -6.95 -3.20
CA VAL A 199 1.67 -6.55 -4.27
C VAL A 199 1.21 -5.10 -4.10
N ASP A 200 0.47 -4.59 -5.07
CA ASP A 200 -0.14 -3.25 -5.08
C ASP A 200 0.85 -2.07 -5.12
N TRP A 201 1.70 -2.12 -6.12
CA TRP A 201 2.75 -1.13 -6.42
C TRP A 201 2.24 0.14 -7.13
N GLU A 202 1.01 0.57 -6.89
CA GLU A 202 0.42 1.69 -7.65
C GLU A 202 0.96 3.06 -7.26
N ILE A 203 1.44 3.22 -6.02
CA ILE A 203 1.91 4.50 -5.48
C ILE A 203 3.38 4.48 -5.04
N TRP A 204 4.15 3.50 -5.54
CA TRP A 204 5.58 3.45 -5.25
C TRP A 204 6.30 4.74 -5.66
N SER A 205 7.41 5.04 -5.03
CA SER A 205 8.25 6.21 -5.32
C SER A 205 9.70 5.95 -4.90
N VAL A 206 10.57 6.88 -5.24
CA VAL A 206 11.89 6.99 -4.63
C VAL A 206 11.78 8.05 -3.54
N GLY A 207 12.19 7.77 -2.30
CA GLY A 207 12.02 8.72 -1.21
C GLY A 207 12.58 8.26 0.12
N ASP A 208 12.13 8.93 1.18
CA ASP A 208 12.58 8.65 2.54
C ASP A 208 12.00 7.33 3.06
N PRO A 209 12.83 6.39 3.55
CA PRO A 209 12.37 5.08 4.04
C PRO A 209 11.38 5.18 5.21
N ARG A 210 11.41 6.27 5.97
CA ARG A 210 10.52 6.47 7.13
C ARG A 210 9.06 6.66 6.72
N VAL A 211 8.79 6.97 5.45
CA VAL A 211 7.42 7.05 4.89
C VAL A 211 6.73 5.68 4.95
N ASP A 212 7.39 4.64 4.45
CA ASP A 212 6.86 3.28 4.52
C ASP A 212 6.85 2.75 5.96
N LEU A 213 7.91 3.02 6.71
CA LEU A 213 8.03 2.53 8.06
C LEU A 213 6.95 3.10 8.98
N GLY A 214 6.69 4.41 8.92
CA GLY A 214 5.61 5.05 9.67
C GLY A 214 4.23 4.53 9.27
N TRP A 215 4.03 4.23 7.97
CA TRP A 215 2.81 3.62 7.47
C TRP A 215 2.63 2.19 7.96
N PHE A 216 3.65 1.36 7.88
CA PHE A 216 3.63 -0.02 8.38
C PHE A 216 3.33 -0.10 9.88
N LEU A 217 3.99 0.74 10.69
CA LEU A 217 3.77 0.81 12.13
C LEU A 217 2.36 1.26 12.52
N LEU A 218 1.65 2.00 11.66
CA LEU A 218 0.27 2.40 11.90
C LEU A 218 -0.65 1.18 12.09
N PHE A 219 -0.41 0.10 11.34
CA PHE A 219 -1.21 -1.13 11.36
C PHE A 219 -0.78 -2.14 12.46
N ALA A 220 0.22 -1.81 13.26
CA ALA A 220 0.65 -2.66 14.35
C ALA A 220 -0.23 -2.52 15.62
N ASP A 221 -1.11 -1.52 15.67
CA ASP A 221 -1.91 -1.22 16.86
C ASP A 221 -3.37 -0.89 16.50
N HIS A 222 -4.29 -1.77 16.91
CA HIS A 222 -5.73 -1.58 16.71
C HIS A 222 -6.28 -0.27 17.29
N ARG A 223 -5.65 0.30 18.32
CA ARG A 223 -6.05 1.57 18.94
C ARG A 223 -5.93 2.75 17.97
N ASN A 224 -5.16 2.62 16.90
CA ASN A 224 -5.13 3.60 15.84
C ASN A 224 -6.46 3.64 15.05
N PHE A 225 -7.28 2.61 15.12
CA PHE A 225 -8.53 2.45 14.38
C PHE A 225 -9.74 2.23 15.30
N PRO A 226 -10.10 3.18 16.17
CA PRO A 226 -11.02 2.94 17.28
C PRO A 226 -12.41 2.44 16.90
N ALA A 227 -12.88 2.72 15.64
CA ALA A 227 -14.17 2.26 15.16
C ALA A 227 -14.09 0.99 14.29
N LEU A 228 -12.89 0.55 13.91
CA LEU A 228 -12.66 -0.53 12.97
C LEU A 228 -11.73 -1.60 13.53
N GLY A 229 -10.75 -1.17 14.31
CA GLY A 229 -9.65 -2.04 14.77
C GLY A 229 -10.09 -3.05 15.83
N THR A 230 -9.59 -4.27 15.67
CA THR A 230 -9.80 -5.35 16.63
C THR A 230 -8.48 -5.69 17.34
N PRO A 231 -8.48 -5.86 18.68
CA PRO A 231 -7.30 -6.34 19.39
C PRO A 231 -6.85 -7.70 18.87
N VAL A 232 -5.57 -7.81 18.55
CA VAL A 232 -4.96 -9.07 18.13
C VAL A 232 -3.86 -9.42 19.13
N PRO A 233 -4.04 -10.46 19.95
CA PRO A 233 -3.01 -10.90 20.87
C PRO A 233 -1.74 -11.35 20.14
N GLY A 234 -0.57 -11.11 20.74
CA GLY A 234 0.71 -11.58 20.19
C GLY A 234 1.28 -10.74 19.05
N LEU A 235 0.64 -9.62 18.67
CA LEU A 235 1.29 -8.69 17.76
C LEU A 235 2.56 -8.11 18.39
N PRO A 236 3.66 -7.99 17.61
CA PRO A 236 4.88 -7.37 18.09
C PRO A 236 4.66 -5.91 18.46
N THR A 237 5.37 -5.46 19.46
CA THR A 237 5.46 -4.05 19.80
C THR A 237 6.15 -3.26 18.69
N GLU A 238 5.93 -1.95 18.66
CA GLU A 238 6.65 -1.06 17.72
C GLU A 238 8.17 -1.22 17.86
N SER A 239 8.69 -1.37 19.08
CA SER A 239 10.12 -1.57 19.32
C SER A 239 10.65 -2.86 18.69
N GLU A 240 9.89 -3.96 18.77
CA GLU A 240 10.26 -5.23 18.13
C GLU A 240 10.23 -5.14 16.61
N LEU A 241 9.24 -4.45 16.04
CA LEU A 241 9.14 -4.22 14.60
C LEU A 241 10.29 -3.34 14.10
N LEU A 242 10.59 -2.25 14.80
CA LEU A 242 11.74 -1.40 14.50
C LEU A 242 13.04 -2.20 14.59
N HIS A 243 13.22 -3.04 15.60
CA HIS A 243 14.39 -3.90 15.72
C HIS A 243 14.50 -4.89 14.55
N ALA A 244 13.40 -5.52 14.15
CA ALA A 244 13.37 -6.43 13.00
C ALA A 244 13.70 -5.73 11.68
N TYR A 245 13.28 -4.48 11.52
CA TYR A 245 13.58 -3.63 10.37
C TYR A 245 15.03 -3.11 10.40
N GLN A 246 15.47 -2.49 11.49
CA GLN A 246 16.75 -1.75 11.56
C GLN A 246 17.97 -2.66 11.55
N GLY A 247 17.85 -3.86 12.10
CA GLY A 247 19.03 -4.61 12.48
C GLY A 247 19.85 -3.84 13.53
N LYS A 248 20.93 -3.18 13.11
CA LYS A 248 21.84 -2.45 14.00
C LYS A 248 21.72 -0.91 13.91
N HIS A 249 20.87 -0.37 13.06
CA HIS A 249 20.82 1.08 12.81
C HIS A 249 19.54 1.70 13.38
N ALA A 250 19.68 2.81 14.13
CA ALA A 250 18.55 3.56 14.62
C ALA A 250 17.87 4.35 13.48
N VAL A 251 16.55 4.38 13.45
CA VAL A 251 15.78 5.22 12.54
C VAL A 251 15.36 6.48 13.30
N PRO A 252 15.96 7.66 13.00
CA PRO A 252 15.69 8.89 13.74
C PRO A 252 14.31 9.47 13.37
N GLU A 253 13.80 10.34 14.24
CA GLU A 253 12.67 11.25 13.98
C GLU A 253 11.36 10.57 13.55
N MET A 254 11.15 9.32 13.96
CA MET A 254 9.94 8.55 13.64
C MET A 254 8.63 9.21 14.10
N ARG A 255 8.67 10.10 15.10
CA ARG A 255 7.47 10.81 15.59
C ARG A 255 6.76 11.56 14.46
N TRP A 256 7.50 12.31 13.65
CA TRP A 256 6.96 13.06 12.54
C TRP A 256 6.35 12.15 11.47
N PHE A 257 7.03 11.08 11.07
CA PHE A 257 6.54 10.13 10.07
C PHE A 257 5.33 9.32 10.56
N ARG A 258 5.24 9.03 11.86
CA ARG A 258 4.04 8.45 12.47
C ARG A 258 2.85 9.41 12.44
N ALA A 259 3.09 10.70 12.66
CA ALA A 259 2.06 11.73 12.52
C ALA A 259 1.62 11.91 11.07
N LEU A 260 2.58 11.94 10.12
CA LEU A 260 2.31 11.99 8.68
C LEU A 260 1.46 10.78 8.24
N SER A 261 1.78 9.58 8.69
CA SER A 261 1.02 8.36 8.36
C SER A 261 -0.43 8.42 8.85
N ARG A 262 -0.67 8.96 10.05
CA ARG A 262 -2.01 9.18 10.57
C ARG A 262 -2.78 10.24 9.78
N MET A 263 -2.12 11.33 9.42
CA MET A 263 -2.70 12.37 8.56
C MET A 263 -3.05 11.79 7.18
N LYS A 264 -2.16 11.02 6.58
CA LYS A 264 -2.40 10.30 5.31
C LYS A 264 -3.63 9.39 5.41
N MET A 265 -3.72 8.56 6.47
CA MET A 265 -4.85 7.65 6.67
C MET A 265 -6.15 8.44 6.85
N ALA A 266 -6.17 9.49 7.67
CA ALA A 266 -7.33 10.34 7.84
C ALA A 266 -7.78 10.98 6.50
N ALA A 267 -6.84 11.42 5.68
CA ALA A 267 -7.12 11.98 4.35
C ALA A 267 -7.74 10.92 3.40
N ILE A 268 -7.21 9.69 3.39
CA ILE A 268 -7.73 8.59 2.57
C ILE A 268 -9.14 8.22 3.02
N MET A 269 -9.36 8.01 4.31
CA MET A 269 -10.67 7.66 4.87
C MET A 269 -11.70 8.76 4.60
N GLY A 270 -11.35 10.03 4.84
CA GLY A 270 -12.24 11.16 4.58
C GLY A 270 -12.57 11.32 3.10
N HIS A 271 -11.62 11.08 2.20
CA HIS A 271 -11.85 11.09 0.76
C HIS A 271 -12.80 9.97 0.33
N ASN A 272 -12.65 8.75 0.85
CA ASN A 272 -13.50 7.60 0.55
C ASN A 272 -14.93 7.82 1.06
N LEU A 273 -15.09 8.29 2.30
CA LEU A 273 -16.39 8.65 2.88
C LEU A 273 -17.09 9.73 2.08
N ARG A 274 -16.36 10.78 1.67
CA ARG A 274 -16.92 11.80 0.77
C ARG A 274 -17.45 11.19 -0.52
N ARG A 275 -16.66 10.32 -1.19
CA ARG A 275 -17.07 9.65 -2.43
C ARG A 275 -18.30 8.75 -2.25
N HIS A 276 -18.38 8.07 -1.09
CA HIS A 276 -19.57 7.30 -0.73
C HIS A 276 -20.80 8.21 -0.65
N ARG A 277 -20.73 9.30 0.10
CA ARG A 277 -21.83 10.27 0.27
C ARG A 277 -22.23 10.99 -1.03
N GLU A 278 -21.27 11.19 -1.93
CA GLU A 278 -21.52 11.73 -3.27
C GLU A 278 -22.08 10.69 -4.26
N GLY A 279 -22.31 9.45 -3.84
CA GLY A 279 -22.79 8.35 -4.70
C GLY A 279 -21.78 7.87 -5.76
N LYS A 280 -20.52 8.29 -5.67
CA LYS A 280 -19.44 7.89 -6.60
C LYS A 280 -18.87 6.52 -6.30
N HIS A 281 -19.08 6.04 -5.09
CA HIS A 281 -18.67 4.70 -4.64
C HIS A 281 -19.61 4.30 -3.50
N HIS A 282 -20.41 3.26 -3.72
CA HIS A 282 -21.35 2.82 -2.69
C HIS A 282 -20.71 1.82 -1.76
N ASP A 283 -20.46 2.25 -0.51
CA ASP A 283 -19.93 1.41 0.56
C ASP A 283 -20.44 1.93 1.92
N PRO A 284 -21.54 1.37 2.45
CA PRO A 284 -22.15 1.83 3.70
C PRO A 284 -21.22 1.78 4.93
N ASP A 285 -20.21 0.91 4.92
CA ASP A 285 -19.25 0.81 6.03
C ASP A 285 -18.38 2.07 6.18
N GLN A 286 -18.31 2.92 5.14
CA GLN A 286 -17.63 4.21 5.21
C GLN A 286 -18.24 5.14 6.27
N GLU A 287 -19.54 5.01 6.58
CA GLU A 287 -20.19 5.82 7.62
C GLU A 287 -19.71 5.52 9.05
N ARG A 288 -18.91 4.46 9.25
CA ARG A 288 -18.24 4.14 10.52
C ARG A 288 -16.91 4.89 10.70
N LEU A 289 -16.39 5.55 9.66
CA LEU A 289 -15.06 6.15 9.66
C LEU A 289 -14.90 7.45 10.49
N PRO A 290 -15.90 8.34 10.65
CA PRO A 290 -15.69 9.64 11.29
C PRO A 290 -14.99 9.59 12.65
N PRO A 291 -15.29 8.68 13.59
CA PRO A 291 -14.57 8.60 14.87
C PRO A 291 -13.08 8.26 14.68
N THR A 292 -12.76 7.39 13.73
CA THR A 292 -11.38 6.99 13.42
C THR A 292 -10.63 8.14 12.76
N ILE A 293 -11.23 8.86 11.81
CA ILE A 293 -10.64 10.05 11.18
C ILE A 293 -10.26 11.10 12.24
N ALA A 294 -11.21 11.43 13.13
CA ALA A 294 -10.97 12.40 14.21
C ALA A 294 -9.87 11.93 15.18
N ALA A 295 -9.85 10.64 15.53
CA ALA A 295 -8.82 10.06 16.39
C ALA A 295 -7.43 10.10 15.74
N MET A 296 -7.33 9.78 14.44
CA MET A 296 -6.09 9.87 13.67
C MET A 296 -5.49 11.28 13.70
N ILE A 297 -6.32 12.30 13.43
CA ILE A 297 -5.89 13.70 13.44
C ILE A 297 -5.42 14.11 14.84
N ARG A 298 -6.20 13.80 15.87
CA ARG A 298 -5.86 14.12 17.27
C ARG A 298 -4.56 13.45 17.70
N THR A 299 -4.43 12.15 17.52
CA THR A 299 -3.23 11.41 17.93
C THR A 299 -2.00 11.80 17.13
N ALA A 300 -2.14 12.20 15.86
CA ALA A 300 -1.05 12.77 15.10
C ALA A 300 -0.60 14.12 15.68
N THR A 301 -1.55 14.97 16.08
CA THR A 301 -1.26 16.27 16.71
C THR A 301 -0.54 16.07 18.06
N ASP A 302 -0.99 15.11 18.88
CA ASP A 302 -0.39 14.76 20.18
C ASP A 302 1.05 14.25 20.01
N LEU A 303 1.34 13.50 18.95
CA LEU A 303 2.71 13.07 18.63
C LEU A 303 3.67 14.23 18.36
N LEU A 304 3.18 15.39 17.94
CA LEU A 304 3.98 16.56 17.57
C LEU A 304 3.92 17.69 18.63
N ALA A 305 3.29 17.41 19.78
CA ALA A 305 3.21 18.32 20.92
C ALA A 305 4.54 18.40 21.71
#